data_65cc7ac5588d07b6e06228c9932da5f5
#
_entry.id   65cc7ac5588d07b6e06228c9932da5f5
#
_cell.length_a   1.000
_cell.length_b   1.000
_cell.length_c   1.000
_cell.angle_alpha   90.00
_cell.angle_beta   90.00
_cell.angle_gamma   90.00
#
_symmetry.space_group_name_H-M   'P 1'
#
loop_
_entity.id
_entity.type
_entity.pdbx_description
1 polymer ?
#
loop_
_entity_poly.entity_id
_entity_poly.type
_entity_poly.pdbx_seq_one_letter_code
_entity_poly.pdbx_strand_id
1 'polypeptide(L)'
;GQTLSVMLSEEPGEQDALGNVLNHWAEESGNTIKKIIISHDDMRSKFPAMAKNKDLPDIVSTTFLHQIYPDEFVNMEDVVDLSKFNQSALNIVGKSYSSDAITGITEQFTTTCVFYNKDAFAAAGIEAPTPENPWTWEQLYENAAVLQEKGGVKYGFAADVSRARYDIMMYANGGSLVEKDGDSFKVTVNSPENIATLERFVQANNEVMPKAIWAGGTTDNPVEYFKNGDAAILLSGSWNYNTFTNEISKFDFGVMPSPKGSECQSSIIGGAALAIPQNGKNSELAKQFVQWLFEEEHYKEYLQLHKGLSVMNDVAYEPETDKEKEDFALMQGETAYVTD
;
A
#
# COMPACT_ATOMS: atom_id res chain seq x y z
N GLY A 1 -11.17 33.20 -6.24
CA GLY A 1 -10.51 31.94 -5.93
C GLY A 1 -9.28 31.70 -6.79
N GLN A 2 -8.37 30.92 -6.28
CA GLN A 2 -7.17 30.47 -6.98
C GLN A 2 -7.37 29.04 -7.47
N THR A 3 -6.48 28.57 -8.36
CA THR A 3 -6.50 27.18 -8.85
C THR A 3 -5.33 26.41 -8.28
N LEU A 4 -5.62 25.27 -7.63
CA LEU A 4 -4.65 24.29 -7.16
C LEU A 4 -4.54 23.17 -8.19
N SER A 5 -3.37 22.96 -8.76
CA SER A 5 -3.12 21.85 -9.67
C SER A 5 -2.57 20.65 -8.90
N VAL A 6 -3.19 19.49 -9.10
CA VAL A 6 -2.85 18.24 -8.40
C VAL A 6 -2.61 17.14 -9.43
N MET A 7 -1.41 16.57 -9.41
CA MET A 7 -1.05 15.44 -10.27
C MET A 7 -1.34 14.13 -9.54
N LEU A 8 -2.13 13.29 -10.18
CA LEU A 8 -2.59 11.99 -9.68
C LEU A 8 -2.24 10.90 -10.69
N SER A 9 -2.06 9.67 -10.20
CA SER A 9 -1.77 8.51 -11.08
C SER A 9 -3.00 7.98 -11.81
N GLU A 10 -4.19 8.25 -11.29
CA GLU A 10 -5.47 7.84 -11.87
C GLU A 10 -6.57 8.83 -11.53
N GLU A 11 -7.65 8.81 -12.31
CA GLU A 11 -8.80 9.65 -12.04
C GLU A 11 -9.50 9.20 -10.76
N PRO A 12 -9.71 10.09 -9.78
CA PRO A 12 -10.42 9.74 -8.54
C PRO A 12 -11.86 9.34 -8.84
N GLY A 13 -12.26 8.16 -8.37
CA GLY A 13 -13.65 7.71 -8.39
C GLY A 13 -14.51 8.41 -7.33
N GLU A 14 -15.82 8.14 -7.34
CA GLU A 14 -16.76 8.70 -6.37
C GLU A 14 -16.43 8.31 -4.91
N GLN A 15 -15.79 7.17 -4.73
CA GLN A 15 -15.40 6.64 -3.41
C GLN A 15 -13.97 7.05 -3.00
N ASP A 16 -13.28 7.82 -3.83
CA ASP A 16 -11.92 8.24 -3.55
C ASP A 16 -11.88 9.32 -2.47
N ALA A 17 -11.23 9.01 -1.36
CA ALA A 17 -11.19 9.91 -0.21
C ALA A 17 -10.40 11.19 -0.49
N LEU A 18 -9.27 11.09 -1.20
CA LEU A 18 -8.47 12.27 -1.55
C LEU A 18 -9.24 13.20 -2.50
N GLY A 19 -9.90 12.65 -3.51
CA GLY A 19 -10.75 13.42 -4.41
C GLY A 19 -11.87 14.13 -3.66
N ASN A 20 -12.51 13.46 -2.72
CA ASN A 20 -13.58 14.05 -1.92
C ASN A 20 -13.11 15.20 -1.01
N VAL A 21 -11.98 15.03 -0.30
CA VAL A 21 -11.46 16.11 0.55
C VAL A 21 -10.90 17.28 -0.26
N LEU A 22 -10.35 17.05 -1.45
CA LEU A 22 -9.98 18.11 -2.37
C LEU A 22 -11.19 18.95 -2.79
N ASN A 23 -12.29 18.30 -3.14
CA ASN A 23 -13.54 18.98 -3.50
C ASN A 23 -14.11 19.77 -2.31
N HIS A 24 -14.14 19.19 -1.12
CA HIS A 24 -14.60 19.86 0.09
C HIS A 24 -13.77 21.12 0.38
N TRP A 25 -12.45 21.01 0.33
CA TRP A 25 -11.58 22.17 0.52
C TRP A 25 -11.81 23.25 -0.54
N ALA A 26 -12.02 22.87 -1.80
CA ALA A 26 -12.30 23.81 -2.88
C ALA A 26 -13.61 24.56 -2.64
N GLU A 27 -14.66 23.87 -2.24
CA GLU A 27 -15.95 24.47 -1.90
C GLU A 27 -15.84 25.44 -0.72
N GLU A 28 -15.18 25.03 0.36
CA GLU A 28 -15.03 25.83 1.58
C GLU A 28 -14.15 27.07 1.33
N SER A 29 -13.04 26.91 0.62
CA SER A 29 -12.06 27.97 0.37
C SER A 29 -12.40 28.88 -0.80
N GLY A 30 -13.36 28.50 -1.64
CA GLY A 30 -13.67 29.21 -2.89
C GLY A 30 -12.61 29.04 -3.97
N ASN A 31 -11.73 28.03 -3.84
CA ASN A 31 -10.70 27.71 -4.81
C ASN A 31 -11.18 26.65 -5.82
N THR A 32 -10.38 26.41 -6.84
CA THR A 32 -10.66 25.42 -7.88
C THR A 32 -9.55 24.36 -7.89
N ILE A 33 -9.91 23.11 -8.14
CA ILE A 33 -8.96 22.02 -8.32
C ILE A 33 -8.79 21.73 -9.81
N LYS A 34 -7.55 21.68 -10.27
CA LYS A 34 -7.18 21.20 -11.60
C LYS A 34 -6.44 19.86 -11.44
N LYS A 35 -7.09 18.76 -11.81
CA LYS A 35 -6.48 17.44 -11.80
C LYS A 35 -5.64 17.22 -13.04
N ILE A 36 -4.45 16.65 -12.88
CA ILE A 36 -3.54 16.24 -13.94
C ILE A 36 -3.31 14.75 -13.77
N ILE A 37 -3.88 13.96 -14.69
CA ILE A 37 -3.82 12.50 -14.57
C ILE A 37 -2.68 11.96 -15.44
N ILE A 38 -1.69 11.38 -14.80
CA ILE A 38 -0.52 10.77 -15.45
C ILE A 38 -0.19 9.48 -14.71
N SER A 39 -0.10 8.36 -15.43
CA SER A 39 0.26 7.07 -14.81
C SER A 39 1.59 7.12 -14.04
N HIS A 40 1.79 6.24 -13.09
CA HIS A 40 3.05 6.18 -12.34
C HIS A 40 4.28 6.03 -13.24
N ASP A 41 4.20 5.19 -14.27
CA ASP A 41 5.31 5.00 -15.21
C ASP A 41 5.60 6.26 -16.01
N ASP A 42 4.55 6.96 -16.45
CA ASP A 42 4.68 8.24 -17.14
C ASP A 42 5.20 9.35 -16.23
N MET A 43 4.75 9.41 -14.97
CA MET A 43 5.31 10.35 -14.00
C MET A 43 6.82 10.15 -13.86
N ARG A 44 7.25 8.90 -13.71
CA ARG A 44 8.66 8.55 -13.54
C ARG A 44 9.50 9.01 -14.74
N SER A 45 9.02 8.77 -15.96
CA SER A 45 9.76 9.11 -17.18
C SER A 45 9.72 10.59 -17.51
N LYS A 46 8.62 11.29 -17.20
CA LYS A 46 8.41 12.71 -17.58
C LYS A 46 8.86 13.71 -16.54
N PHE A 47 8.96 13.30 -15.26
CA PHE A 47 9.25 14.20 -14.16
C PHE A 47 10.54 15.01 -14.34
N PRO A 48 11.68 14.43 -14.75
CA PRO A 48 12.91 15.23 -14.93
C PRO A 48 12.76 16.37 -15.95
N ALA A 49 12.04 16.13 -17.04
CA ALA A 49 11.79 17.16 -18.06
C ALA A 49 10.82 18.24 -17.55
N MET A 50 9.78 17.84 -16.82
CA MET A 50 8.83 18.78 -16.21
C MET A 50 9.53 19.67 -15.17
N ALA A 51 10.38 19.10 -14.33
CA ALA A 51 11.17 19.84 -13.35
C ALA A 51 12.13 20.85 -14.04
N LYS A 52 12.86 20.40 -15.06
CA LYS A 52 13.76 21.26 -15.84
C LYS A 52 13.03 22.41 -16.50
N ASN A 53 11.84 22.15 -17.02
CA ASN A 53 11.02 23.17 -17.72
C ASN A 53 10.21 24.04 -16.75
N LYS A 54 10.32 23.81 -15.44
CA LYS A 54 9.53 24.51 -14.40
C LYS A 54 8.02 24.40 -14.63
N ASP A 55 7.59 23.24 -15.09
CA ASP A 55 6.18 22.92 -15.40
C ASP A 55 5.67 21.83 -14.45
N LEU A 56 5.98 21.96 -13.16
CA LEU A 56 5.48 21.07 -12.12
C LEU A 56 4.13 21.59 -11.59
N PRO A 57 3.22 20.67 -11.21
CA PRO A 57 1.97 21.06 -10.55
C PRO A 57 2.23 21.59 -9.14
N ASP A 58 1.17 22.01 -8.46
CA ASP A 58 1.25 22.51 -7.10
C ASP A 58 1.37 21.38 -6.07
N ILE A 59 0.75 20.23 -6.36
CA ILE A 59 0.88 19.00 -5.57
C ILE A 59 1.10 17.82 -6.51
N VAL A 60 1.95 16.90 -6.10
CA VAL A 60 2.14 15.58 -6.73
C VAL A 60 1.79 14.50 -5.70
N SER A 61 0.85 13.61 -6.04
CA SER A 61 0.65 12.36 -5.31
C SER A 61 1.58 11.29 -5.90
N THR A 62 2.58 10.89 -5.16
CA THR A 62 3.66 10.04 -5.68
C THR A 62 4.14 9.03 -4.65
N THR A 63 4.62 7.89 -5.12
CA THR A 63 5.20 6.86 -4.26
C THR A 63 6.70 7.03 -4.06
N PHE A 64 7.41 7.80 -4.88
CA PHE A 64 8.87 7.85 -4.82
C PHE A 64 9.55 9.13 -5.36
N LEU A 65 8.86 9.97 -6.14
CA LEU A 65 9.50 11.13 -6.80
C LEU A 65 10.12 12.11 -5.80
N HIS A 66 9.44 12.37 -4.69
CA HIS A 66 9.93 13.24 -3.62
C HIS A 66 11.14 12.66 -2.88
N GLN A 67 11.29 11.34 -2.88
CA GLN A 67 12.43 10.66 -2.25
C GLN A 67 13.67 10.67 -3.15
N ILE A 68 13.46 10.52 -4.48
CA ILE A 68 14.54 10.51 -5.48
C ILE A 68 15.03 11.93 -5.81
N TYR A 69 14.10 12.89 -5.89
CA TYR A 69 14.38 14.29 -6.30
C TYR A 69 14.04 15.27 -5.16
N PRO A 70 14.66 15.14 -3.97
CA PRO A 70 14.24 15.93 -2.81
C PRO A 70 14.41 17.44 -3.01
N ASP A 71 15.37 17.87 -3.82
CA ASP A 71 15.63 19.29 -4.08
C ASP A 71 14.50 20.00 -4.87
N GLU A 72 13.65 19.23 -5.51
CA GLU A 72 12.49 19.77 -6.23
C GLU A 72 11.28 20.03 -5.34
N PHE A 73 11.29 19.55 -4.09
CA PHE A 73 10.14 19.57 -3.20
C PHE A 73 10.39 20.36 -1.92
N VAL A 74 9.30 20.87 -1.37
CA VAL A 74 9.29 21.58 -0.08
C VAL A 74 9.58 20.59 1.04
N ASN A 75 10.37 21.02 2.04
CA ASN A 75 10.53 20.26 3.27
C ASN A 75 9.25 20.40 4.09
N MET A 76 8.64 19.26 4.43
CA MET A 76 7.33 19.22 5.09
C MET A 76 7.36 19.71 6.54
N GLU A 77 8.53 19.80 7.18
CA GLU A 77 8.64 20.45 8.50
C GLU A 77 8.25 21.94 8.47
N ASP A 78 8.36 22.57 7.29
CA ASP A 78 7.95 23.97 7.10
C ASP A 78 6.43 24.11 6.83
N VAL A 79 5.72 23.00 6.72
CA VAL A 79 4.30 22.96 6.36
C VAL A 79 3.44 22.48 7.53
N VAL A 80 3.83 21.41 8.19
CA VAL A 80 3.09 20.76 9.29
C VAL A 80 4.02 20.41 10.45
N ASP A 81 3.44 20.19 11.63
CA ASP A 81 4.17 19.69 12.80
C ASP A 81 4.39 18.17 12.66
N LEU A 82 5.58 17.78 12.24
CA LEU A 82 5.94 16.38 12.01
C LEU A 82 5.90 15.51 13.27
N SER A 83 5.96 16.10 14.45
CA SER A 83 5.87 15.36 15.74
C SER A 83 4.51 14.71 15.96
N LYS A 84 3.47 15.18 15.27
CA LYS A 84 2.10 14.64 15.33
C LYS A 84 1.88 13.41 14.45
N PHE A 85 2.88 13.04 13.67
CA PHE A 85 2.78 11.95 12.69
C PHE A 85 3.50 10.70 13.16
N ASN A 86 3.07 9.57 12.63
CA ASN A 86 3.74 8.29 12.83
C ASN A 86 5.16 8.34 12.24
N GLN A 87 6.17 8.17 13.08
CA GLN A 87 7.58 8.35 12.67
C GLN A 87 8.02 7.28 11.67
N SER A 88 7.51 6.06 11.77
CA SER A 88 7.82 5.00 10.79
C SER A 88 7.25 5.34 9.42
N ALA A 89 6.02 5.86 9.35
CA ALA A 89 5.43 6.30 8.10
C ALA A 89 6.20 7.47 7.47
N LEU A 90 6.61 8.45 8.28
CA LEU A 90 7.47 9.56 7.81
C LEU A 90 8.80 9.04 7.26
N ASN A 91 9.47 8.15 7.98
CA ASN A 91 10.78 7.65 7.60
C ASN A 91 10.74 6.77 6.35
N ILE A 92 9.72 5.94 6.20
CA ILE A 92 9.63 4.99 5.06
C ILE A 92 9.05 5.67 3.83
N VAL A 93 7.99 6.44 3.98
CA VAL A 93 7.24 7.02 2.86
C VAL A 93 7.65 8.44 2.54
N GLY A 94 7.95 9.26 3.54
CA GLY A 94 8.18 10.69 3.38
C GLY A 94 9.63 11.12 3.22
N LYS A 95 10.55 10.33 3.74
CA LYS A 95 11.96 10.71 3.82
C LYS A 95 12.69 10.63 2.48
N SER A 96 13.52 11.63 2.18
CA SER A 96 14.44 11.62 1.06
C SER A 96 15.41 10.43 1.13
N TYR A 97 15.80 9.88 -0.02
CA TYR A 97 16.84 8.84 -0.09
C TYR A 97 18.26 9.37 0.15
N SER A 98 18.47 10.67 -0.02
CA SER A 98 19.81 11.29 0.06
C SER A 98 20.01 12.18 1.29
N SER A 99 19.00 12.38 2.12
CA SER A 99 19.05 13.22 3.32
C SER A 99 18.00 12.82 4.34
N ASP A 100 17.98 13.47 5.51
CA ASP A 100 16.97 13.29 6.54
C ASP A 100 15.71 14.14 6.32
N ALA A 101 15.64 14.91 5.24
CA ALA A 101 14.51 15.75 4.93
C ALA A 101 13.25 14.92 4.63
N ILE A 102 12.13 15.32 5.18
CA ILE A 102 10.80 14.77 4.88
C ILE A 102 10.21 15.63 3.76
N THR A 103 10.21 15.11 2.53
CA THR A 103 9.82 15.85 1.33
C THR A 103 8.43 15.50 0.80
N GLY A 104 7.74 14.62 1.50
CA GLY A 104 6.35 14.28 1.23
C GLY A 104 5.69 13.76 2.49
N ILE A 105 4.36 13.81 2.52
CA ILE A 105 3.59 13.30 3.62
C ILE A 105 2.44 12.46 3.09
N THR A 106 2.32 11.22 3.53
CA THR A 106 1.20 10.41 3.11
C THR A 106 -0.04 10.73 3.94
N GLU A 107 -1.20 10.76 3.31
CA GLU A 107 -2.47 10.89 4.01
C GLU A 107 -2.90 9.58 4.67
N GLN A 108 -2.30 8.48 4.30
CA GLN A 108 -2.48 7.17 4.92
C GLN A 108 -1.24 6.34 4.69
N PHE A 109 -0.91 5.44 5.58
CA PHE A 109 0.04 4.39 5.25
C PHE A 109 -0.68 3.09 4.92
N THR A 110 0.00 2.22 4.18
CA THR A 110 -0.50 0.91 3.81
C THR A 110 0.41 -0.17 4.36
N THR A 111 -0.17 -1.31 4.66
CA THR A 111 0.59 -2.50 5.05
C THR A 111 0.30 -3.64 4.07
N THR A 112 1.16 -4.62 4.03
CA THR A 112 0.79 -5.91 3.45
C THR A 112 -0.50 -6.37 4.10
N CYS A 113 -1.41 -6.89 3.29
CA CYS A 113 -2.66 -7.43 3.79
C CYS A 113 -2.99 -8.72 3.04
N VAL A 114 -3.18 -9.78 3.80
CA VAL A 114 -3.64 -11.06 3.27
C VAL A 114 -5.14 -11.16 3.53
N PHE A 115 -5.91 -11.14 2.45
CA PHE A 115 -7.35 -11.29 2.49
C PHE A 115 -7.75 -12.75 2.25
N TYR A 116 -8.86 -13.16 2.84
CA TYR A 116 -9.37 -14.51 2.62
C TYR A 116 -10.89 -14.54 2.51
N ASN A 117 -11.38 -15.51 1.76
CA ASN A 117 -12.80 -15.79 1.59
C ASN A 117 -13.26 -16.70 2.74
N LYS A 118 -14.03 -16.16 3.69
CA LYS A 118 -14.52 -16.89 4.86
C LYS A 118 -15.42 -18.07 4.47
N ASP A 119 -16.23 -17.91 3.43
CA ASP A 119 -17.14 -18.96 2.97
C ASP A 119 -16.38 -20.15 2.38
N ALA A 120 -15.31 -19.87 1.62
CA ALA A 120 -14.42 -20.90 1.09
C ALA A 120 -13.69 -21.67 2.21
N PHE A 121 -13.21 -20.96 3.21
CA PHE A 121 -12.56 -21.54 4.40
C PHE A 121 -13.53 -22.46 5.15
N ALA A 122 -14.75 -22.00 5.39
CA ALA A 122 -15.79 -22.80 6.04
C ALA A 122 -16.11 -24.07 5.23
N ALA A 123 -16.28 -23.96 3.92
CA ALA A 123 -16.55 -25.09 3.04
C ALA A 123 -15.42 -26.13 3.05
N ALA A 124 -14.18 -25.68 3.16
CA ALA A 124 -13.00 -26.56 3.21
C ALA A 124 -12.65 -27.06 4.63
N GLY A 125 -13.32 -26.54 5.66
CA GLY A 125 -13.04 -26.91 7.06
C GLY A 125 -11.71 -26.34 7.57
N ILE A 126 -11.29 -25.17 7.06
CA ILE A 126 -10.04 -24.50 7.43
C ILE A 126 -10.33 -23.34 8.36
N GLU A 127 -9.62 -23.28 9.47
CA GLU A 127 -9.61 -22.13 10.38
C GLU A 127 -8.53 -21.11 9.94
N ALA A 128 -8.89 -19.83 9.94
CA ALA A 128 -7.94 -18.77 9.64
C ALA A 128 -6.89 -18.66 10.74
N PRO A 129 -5.63 -18.30 10.39
CA PRO A 129 -4.59 -18.06 11.37
C PRO A 129 -4.89 -16.80 12.19
N THR A 130 -4.26 -16.72 13.35
CA THR A 130 -4.33 -15.57 14.27
C THR A 130 -2.92 -14.99 14.47
N PRO A 131 -2.81 -13.75 15.00
CA PRO A 131 -1.50 -13.18 15.32
C PRO A 131 -0.67 -14.03 16.29
N GLU A 132 -1.34 -14.73 17.22
CA GLU A 132 -0.71 -15.61 18.18
C GLU A 132 -0.26 -16.94 17.57
N ASN A 133 -0.93 -17.36 16.51
CA ASN A 133 -0.64 -18.60 15.78
C ASN A 133 -0.72 -18.38 14.26
N PRO A 134 0.24 -17.63 13.69
CA PRO A 134 0.27 -17.36 12.24
C PRO A 134 0.63 -18.63 11.47
N TRP A 135 0.14 -18.72 10.23
CA TRP A 135 0.61 -19.77 9.33
C TRP A 135 2.07 -19.54 8.93
N THR A 136 2.74 -20.62 8.61
CA THR A 136 3.95 -20.56 7.78
C THR A 136 3.57 -20.39 6.31
N TRP A 137 4.51 -19.94 5.48
CA TRP A 137 4.29 -19.91 4.02
C TRP A 137 3.94 -21.29 3.47
N GLU A 138 4.57 -22.34 3.99
CA GLU A 138 4.26 -23.73 3.60
C GLU A 138 2.81 -24.10 3.96
N GLN A 139 2.34 -23.74 5.14
CA GLN A 139 0.95 -23.96 5.54
C GLN A 139 -0.04 -23.16 4.66
N LEU A 140 0.32 -21.93 4.25
CA LEU A 140 -0.50 -21.18 3.33
C LEU A 140 -0.64 -21.92 2.00
N TYR A 141 0.45 -22.41 1.42
CA TYR A 141 0.40 -23.15 0.16
C TYR A 141 -0.34 -24.47 0.27
N GLU A 142 -0.14 -25.22 1.35
CA GLU A 142 -0.87 -26.47 1.61
C GLU A 142 -2.38 -26.21 1.76
N ASN A 143 -2.75 -25.21 2.55
CA ASN A 143 -4.16 -24.83 2.72
C ASN A 143 -4.76 -24.25 1.43
N ALA A 144 -4.00 -23.54 0.61
CA ALA A 144 -4.44 -23.09 -0.70
C ALA A 144 -4.83 -24.27 -1.62
N ALA A 145 -4.07 -25.37 -1.57
CA ALA A 145 -4.41 -26.59 -2.32
C ALA A 145 -5.71 -27.21 -1.82
N VAL A 146 -5.93 -27.27 -0.51
CA VAL A 146 -7.18 -27.76 0.07
C VAL A 146 -8.37 -26.87 -0.29
N LEU A 147 -8.19 -25.55 -0.26
CA LEU A 147 -9.22 -24.59 -0.64
C LEU A 147 -9.60 -24.73 -2.11
N GLN A 148 -8.61 -24.95 -2.99
CA GLN A 148 -8.86 -25.18 -4.41
C GLN A 148 -9.67 -26.45 -4.66
N GLU A 149 -9.42 -27.49 -3.88
CA GLU A 149 -10.15 -28.78 -3.98
C GLU A 149 -11.54 -28.73 -3.34
N LYS A 150 -11.67 -28.10 -2.17
CA LYS A 150 -12.87 -28.20 -1.30
C LYS A 150 -13.57 -26.88 -1.01
N GLY A 151 -12.97 -25.75 -1.34
CA GLY A 151 -13.48 -24.42 -0.98
C GLY A 151 -14.44 -23.80 -2.02
N GLY A 152 -14.66 -24.46 -3.15
CA GLY A 152 -15.53 -23.95 -4.20
C GLY A 152 -14.94 -22.80 -5.00
N VAL A 153 -13.59 -22.69 -5.03
CA VAL A 153 -12.85 -21.67 -5.75
C VAL A 153 -11.97 -22.31 -6.84
N LYS A 154 -11.62 -21.53 -7.88
CA LYS A 154 -10.75 -22.01 -8.95
C LYS A 154 -9.29 -22.08 -8.51
N TYR A 155 -8.87 -21.12 -7.69
CA TYR A 155 -7.50 -20.97 -7.24
C TYR A 155 -7.46 -20.80 -5.73
N GLY A 156 -6.55 -21.48 -5.09
CA GLY A 156 -6.37 -21.34 -3.63
C GLY A 156 -5.73 -20.02 -3.24
N PHE A 157 -4.87 -19.47 -4.09
CA PHE A 157 -4.07 -18.29 -3.79
C PHE A 157 -3.84 -17.40 -5.02
N ALA A 158 -3.87 -16.10 -4.80
CA ALA A 158 -3.44 -15.10 -5.77
C ALA A 158 -2.62 -14.02 -5.06
N ALA A 159 -1.68 -13.42 -5.75
CA ALA A 159 -0.81 -12.37 -5.21
C ALA A 159 -0.58 -11.28 -6.26
N ASP A 160 -0.52 -10.02 -5.81
CA ASP A 160 -0.11 -8.92 -6.69
C ASP A 160 1.26 -9.20 -7.30
N VAL A 161 1.40 -8.94 -8.58
CA VAL A 161 2.69 -9.01 -9.27
C VAL A 161 3.51 -7.81 -8.86
N SER A 162 4.22 -7.97 -7.78
CA SER A 162 4.99 -6.91 -7.17
C SER A 162 6.21 -7.50 -6.49
N ARG A 163 7.32 -6.84 -6.66
CA ARG A 163 8.53 -7.15 -5.93
C ARG A 163 8.29 -7.13 -4.42
N ALA A 164 7.56 -6.15 -3.93
CA ALA A 164 7.23 -6.03 -2.52
C ALA A 164 6.50 -7.28 -1.97
N ARG A 165 5.62 -7.88 -2.76
CA ARG A 165 4.88 -9.11 -2.35
C ARG A 165 5.78 -10.33 -2.34
N TYR A 166 6.73 -10.40 -3.26
CA TYR A 166 7.72 -11.49 -3.28
C TYR A 166 8.79 -11.29 -2.19
N ASP A 167 9.26 -10.08 -2.00
CA ASP A 167 10.35 -9.79 -1.04
C ASP A 167 9.98 -10.20 0.39
N ILE A 168 8.72 -10.08 0.81
CA ILE A 168 8.32 -10.52 2.16
C ILE A 168 8.45 -12.03 2.35
N MET A 169 8.24 -12.83 1.30
CA MET A 169 8.48 -14.29 1.35
C MET A 169 9.98 -14.57 1.49
N MET A 170 10.77 -13.86 0.72
CA MET A 170 12.24 -13.97 0.74
C MET A 170 12.80 -13.59 2.11
N TYR A 171 12.41 -12.45 2.66
CA TYR A 171 12.87 -11.99 3.97
C TYR A 171 12.41 -12.92 5.10
N ALA A 172 11.17 -13.40 5.04
CA ALA A 172 10.65 -14.33 6.02
C ALA A 172 11.48 -15.63 6.10
N ASN A 173 12.08 -16.05 5.00
CA ASN A 173 12.94 -17.22 4.91
C ASN A 173 14.45 -16.90 5.08
N GLY A 174 14.79 -15.71 5.51
CA GLY A 174 16.17 -15.31 5.76
C GLY A 174 16.97 -14.93 4.52
N GLY A 175 16.30 -14.73 3.37
CA GLY A 175 16.93 -14.28 2.14
C GLY A 175 17.03 -12.75 2.04
N SER A 176 17.86 -12.30 1.11
CA SER A 176 18.04 -10.89 0.79
C SER A 176 18.59 -10.76 -0.63
N LEU A 177 18.48 -9.58 -1.23
CA LEU A 177 19.09 -9.30 -2.54
C LEU A 177 20.52 -8.79 -2.39
N VAL A 178 20.74 -7.98 -1.37
CA VAL A 178 22.04 -7.44 -1.01
C VAL A 178 22.16 -7.42 0.51
N GLU A 179 23.39 -7.54 1.00
CA GLU A 179 23.73 -7.36 2.40
C GLU A 179 24.81 -6.30 2.54
N LYS A 180 24.76 -5.58 3.64
CA LYS A 180 25.80 -4.60 3.94
C LYS A 180 27.11 -5.33 4.28
N ASP A 181 28.20 -4.89 3.68
CA ASP A 181 29.55 -5.44 3.87
C ASP A 181 30.54 -4.27 4.08
N GLY A 182 30.71 -3.88 5.35
CA GLY A 182 31.46 -2.67 5.69
C GLY A 182 30.83 -1.41 5.07
N ASP A 183 31.60 -0.72 4.24
CA ASP A 183 31.16 0.47 3.48
C ASP A 183 30.60 0.12 2.08
N SER A 184 30.49 -1.16 1.76
CA SER A 184 29.99 -1.65 0.48
C SER A 184 28.78 -2.59 0.65
N PHE A 185 28.31 -3.15 -0.46
CA PHE A 185 27.23 -4.14 -0.46
C PHE A 185 27.67 -5.42 -1.17
N LYS A 186 27.29 -6.54 -0.60
CA LYS A 186 27.45 -7.86 -1.19
C LYS A 186 26.14 -8.30 -1.81
N VAL A 187 26.16 -8.78 -3.05
CA VAL A 187 25.00 -9.38 -3.71
C VAL A 187 24.77 -10.79 -3.18
N THR A 188 23.53 -11.04 -2.73
CA THR A 188 23.11 -12.30 -2.10
C THR A 188 21.94 -12.96 -2.83
N VAL A 189 21.61 -12.48 -4.02
CA VAL A 189 20.45 -12.92 -4.80
C VAL A 189 20.39 -14.43 -5.05
N ASN A 190 21.53 -15.09 -5.13
CA ASN A 190 21.65 -16.53 -5.37
C ASN A 190 21.93 -17.36 -4.11
N SER A 191 21.58 -16.83 -2.94
CA SER A 191 21.71 -17.60 -1.70
C SER A 191 20.84 -18.86 -1.69
N PRO A 192 21.19 -19.91 -0.92
CA PRO A 192 20.36 -21.10 -0.78
C PRO A 192 18.92 -20.79 -0.33
N GLU A 193 18.75 -19.82 0.56
CA GLU A 193 17.46 -19.38 1.08
C GLU A 193 16.60 -18.77 -0.04
N ASN A 194 17.19 -17.92 -0.88
CA ASN A 194 16.50 -17.31 -2.02
C ASN A 194 16.11 -18.35 -3.07
N ILE A 195 17.00 -19.29 -3.37
CA ILE A 195 16.73 -20.37 -4.32
C ILE A 195 15.55 -21.22 -3.82
N ALA A 196 15.57 -21.63 -2.56
CA ALA A 196 14.50 -22.44 -1.98
C ALA A 196 13.16 -21.69 -1.97
N THR A 197 13.15 -20.40 -1.64
CA THR A 197 11.95 -19.55 -1.69
C THR A 197 11.37 -19.45 -3.09
N LEU A 198 12.22 -19.24 -4.08
CA LEU A 198 11.79 -19.11 -5.48
C LEU A 198 11.26 -20.44 -6.01
N GLU A 199 11.95 -21.55 -5.76
CA GLU A 199 11.50 -22.88 -6.18
C GLU A 199 10.13 -23.21 -5.58
N ARG A 200 9.93 -22.92 -4.31
CA ARG A 200 8.64 -23.16 -3.65
C ARG A 200 7.53 -22.24 -4.20
N PHE A 201 7.84 -20.99 -4.46
CA PHE A 201 6.90 -20.06 -5.07
C PHE A 201 6.50 -20.50 -6.50
N VAL A 202 7.45 -20.91 -7.31
CA VAL A 202 7.18 -21.42 -8.66
C VAL A 202 6.29 -22.66 -8.61
N GLN A 203 6.55 -23.57 -7.69
CA GLN A 203 5.70 -24.74 -7.47
C GLN A 203 4.27 -24.32 -7.09
N ALA A 204 4.10 -23.40 -6.16
CA ALA A 204 2.79 -22.88 -5.77
C ALA A 204 2.07 -22.19 -6.92
N ASN A 205 2.79 -21.41 -7.71
CA ASN A 205 2.23 -20.76 -8.90
C ASN A 205 1.67 -21.79 -9.90
N ASN A 206 2.35 -22.92 -10.08
CA ASN A 206 1.88 -23.99 -10.96
C ASN A 206 0.71 -24.78 -10.40
N GLU A 207 0.60 -24.92 -9.08
CA GLU A 207 -0.39 -25.78 -8.42
C GLU A 207 -1.65 -25.04 -8.00
N VAL A 208 -1.56 -23.83 -7.44
CA VAL A 208 -2.66 -23.16 -6.72
C VAL A 208 -2.93 -21.73 -7.16
N MET A 209 -2.17 -21.18 -8.09
CA MET A 209 -2.28 -19.78 -8.51
C MET A 209 -2.70 -19.66 -9.99
N PRO A 210 -3.31 -18.55 -10.40
CA PRO A 210 -3.51 -18.23 -11.81
C PRO A 210 -2.17 -18.07 -12.51
N LYS A 211 -1.78 -19.02 -13.35
CA LYS A 211 -0.43 -19.09 -13.96
C LYS A 211 -0.04 -17.88 -14.79
N ALA A 212 -1.02 -17.30 -15.52
CA ALA A 212 -0.76 -16.17 -16.41
C ALA A 212 -0.31 -14.91 -15.68
N ILE A 213 -0.74 -14.72 -14.45
CA ILE A 213 -0.52 -13.49 -13.68
C ILE A 213 0.98 -13.21 -13.51
N TRP A 214 1.74 -14.17 -12.96
CA TRP A 214 3.18 -14.00 -12.70
C TRP A 214 4.05 -14.32 -13.92
N ALA A 215 3.49 -14.96 -14.95
CA ALA A 215 4.21 -15.17 -16.20
C ALA A 215 4.34 -13.88 -17.03
N GLY A 216 3.52 -12.88 -16.74
CA GLY A 216 3.49 -11.63 -17.50
C GLY A 216 2.72 -11.75 -18.82
N GLY A 217 2.58 -10.63 -19.50
CA GLY A 217 1.88 -10.58 -20.80
C GLY A 217 0.35 -10.64 -20.70
N THR A 218 -0.21 -10.47 -19.52
CA THR A 218 -1.64 -10.35 -19.27
C THR A 218 -1.99 -9.03 -18.60
N THR A 219 -3.21 -8.56 -18.81
CA THR A 219 -3.81 -7.44 -18.08
C THR A 219 -4.65 -7.91 -16.91
N ASP A 220 -4.72 -9.22 -16.66
CA ASP A 220 -5.49 -9.76 -15.54
C ASP A 220 -4.92 -9.26 -14.21
N ASN A 221 -5.82 -8.91 -13.31
CA ASN A 221 -5.49 -8.38 -11.99
C ASN A 221 -5.82 -9.43 -10.91
N PRO A 222 -4.87 -9.83 -10.07
CA PRO A 222 -5.13 -10.80 -8.99
C PRO A 222 -6.22 -10.35 -8.03
N VAL A 223 -6.38 -9.05 -7.80
CA VAL A 223 -7.45 -8.47 -6.98
C VAL A 223 -8.84 -8.84 -7.52
N GLU A 224 -9.03 -8.83 -8.83
CA GLU A 224 -10.30 -9.20 -9.46
C GLU A 224 -10.63 -10.68 -9.27
N TYR A 225 -9.64 -11.57 -9.29
CA TYR A 225 -9.84 -12.98 -8.98
C TYR A 225 -10.40 -13.18 -7.57
N PHE A 226 -9.89 -12.44 -6.61
CA PHE A 226 -10.40 -12.49 -5.22
C PHE A 226 -11.81 -11.90 -5.12
N LYS A 227 -12.03 -10.72 -5.67
CA LYS A 227 -13.36 -10.06 -5.64
C LYS A 227 -14.45 -10.91 -6.27
N ASN A 228 -14.12 -11.62 -7.33
CA ASN A 228 -15.07 -12.48 -8.04
C ASN A 228 -15.32 -13.85 -7.37
N GLY A 229 -14.58 -14.17 -6.30
CA GLY A 229 -14.66 -15.46 -5.64
C GLY A 229 -13.87 -16.56 -6.36
N ASP A 230 -13.00 -16.23 -7.29
CA ASP A 230 -12.16 -17.20 -8.02
C ASP A 230 -10.91 -17.60 -7.23
N ALA A 231 -10.36 -16.72 -6.40
CA ALA A 231 -9.25 -17.01 -5.51
C ALA A 231 -9.68 -16.95 -4.04
N ALA A 232 -9.29 -17.94 -3.24
CA ALA A 232 -9.67 -18.02 -1.83
C ALA A 232 -8.83 -17.10 -0.93
N ILE A 233 -7.56 -16.89 -1.28
CA ILE A 233 -6.62 -16.07 -0.52
C ILE A 233 -5.97 -15.08 -1.49
N LEU A 234 -5.85 -13.82 -1.06
CA LEU A 234 -5.19 -12.77 -1.83
C LEU A 234 -4.09 -12.12 -0.97
N LEU A 235 -2.86 -12.15 -1.47
CA LEU A 235 -1.76 -11.34 -0.95
C LEU A 235 -1.69 -10.02 -1.71
N SER A 236 -2.04 -8.95 -1.05
CA SER A 236 -2.05 -7.58 -1.60
C SER A 236 -1.74 -6.58 -0.50
N GLY A 237 -2.51 -5.53 -0.40
CA GLY A 237 -2.31 -4.49 0.60
C GLY A 237 -3.60 -3.90 1.14
N SER A 238 -3.47 -3.23 2.26
CA SER A 238 -4.58 -2.66 3.02
C SER A 238 -5.42 -1.63 2.25
N TRP A 239 -4.88 -1.03 1.19
CA TRP A 239 -5.63 -0.09 0.34
C TRP A 239 -6.85 -0.71 -0.35
N ASN A 240 -6.91 -2.02 -0.46
CA ASN A 240 -8.08 -2.71 -1.04
C ASN A 240 -9.26 -2.81 -0.08
N TYR A 241 -9.07 -2.56 1.20
CA TYR A 241 -10.08 -2.82 2.22
C TYR A 241 -11.40 -2.09 1.96
N ASN A 242 -11.32 -0.80 1.64
CA ASN A 242 -12.50 0.00 1.34
C ASN A 242 -13.24 -0.51 0.09
N THR A 243 -12.50 -0.79 -0.97
CA THR A 243 -13.06 -1.37 -2.20
C THR A 243 -13.77 -2.70 -1.93
N PHE A 244 -13.13 -3.59 -1.18
CA PHE A 244 -13.74 -4.89 -0.86
C PHE A 244 -14.98 -4.76 0.02
N THR A 245 -14.96 -3.86 0.99
CA THR A 245 -16.14 -3.57 1.82
C THR A 245 -17.32 -3.09 0.98
N ASN A 246 -17.08 -2.27 -0.04
CA ASN A 246 -18.12 -1.71 -0.90
C ASN A 246 -18.58 -2.67 -2.02
N GLU A 247 -17.68 -3.50 -2.54
CA GLU A 247 -17.93 -4.24 -3.78
C GLU A 247 -18.13 -5.75 -3.59
N ILE A 248 -17.59 -6.36 -2.54
CA ILE A 248 -17.78 -7.80 -2.30
C ILE A 248 -19.11 -8.01 -1.58
N SER A 249 -20.08 -8.62 -2.27
CA SER A 249 -21.40 -8.97 -1.73
C SER A 249 -21.69 -10.46 -1.78
N LYS A 250 -20.92 -11.26 -2.55
CA LYS A 250 -21.16 -12.67 -2.77
C LYS A 250 -20.68 -13.58 -1.64
N PHE A 251 -19.73 -13.11 -0.85
CA PHE A 251 -19.15 -13.86 0.26
C PHE A 251 -18.64 -12.89 1.34
N ASP A 252 -18.42 -13.41 2.54
CA ASP A 252 -17.75 -12.69 3.60
C ASP A 252 -16.25 -12.84 3.47
N PHE A 253 -15.54 -11.73 3.52
CA PHE A 253 -14.09 -11.75 3.54
C PHE A 253 -13.53 -11.37 4.91
N GLY A 254 -12.30 -11.76 5.17
CA GLY A 254 -11.55 -11.39 6.36
C GLY A 254 -10.12 -11.06 6.00
N VAL A 255 -9.39 -10.64 7.02
CA VAL A 255 -7.95 -10.34 6.99
C VAL A 255 -7.25 -11.35 7.89
N MET A 256 -6.10 -11.81 7.49
CA MET A 256 -5.26 -12.67 8.32
C MET A 256 -3.82 -12.15 8.37
N PRO A 257 -3.06 -12.48 9.43
CA PRO A 257 -1.69 -12.02 9.55
C PRO A 257 -0.80 -12.59 8.44
N SER A 258 0.21 -11.83 8.04
CA SER A 258 1.24 -12.30 7.11
C SER A 258 1.88 -13.59 7.62
N PRO A 259 2.12 -14.56 6.76
CA PRO A 259 2.77 -15.82 7.15
C PRO A 259 4.20 -15.60 7.62
N LYS A 260 4.67 -16.50 8.46
CA LYS A 260 6.06 -16.58 8.86
C LYS A 260 6.84 -17.55 7.98
N GLY A 261 8.12 -17.25 7.81
CA GLY A 261 9.08 -18.16 7.23
C GLY A 261 9.96 -18.82 8.31
N SER A 262 11.10 -19.34 7.89
CA SER A 262 12.06 -19.97 8.81
C SER A 262 12.72 -18.97 9.78
N GLU A 263 12.79 -17.69 9.42
CA GLU A 263 13.47 -16.67 10.22
C GLU A 263 12.51 -15.70 10.91
N CYS A 264 11.48 -15.21 10.22
CA CYS A 264 10.58 -14.19 10.76
C CYS A 264 9.22 -14.16 10.06
N GLN A 265 8.31 -13.34 10.58
CA GLN A 265 7.22 -12.78 9.79
C GLN A 265 7.71 -11.51 9.10
N SER A 266 7.28 -11.27 7.88
CA SER A 266 7.67 -10.08 7.15
C SER A 266 6.46 -9.40 6.51
N SER A 267 6.44 -8.09 6.59
CA SER A 267 5.43 -7.23 6.01
C SER A 267 6.09 -5.97 5.46
N ILE A 268 5.35 -5.17 4.71
CA ILE A 268 5.84 -3.92 4.15
C ILE A 268 4.89 -2.79 4.51
N ILE A 269 5.45 -1.67 4.92
CA ILE A 269 4.76 -0.38 4.98
C ILE A 269 5.02 0.35 3.66
N GLY A 270 3.99 0.91 3.10
CA GLY A 270 4.04 1.73 1.91
C GLY A 270 3.00 2.85 1.94
N GLY A 271 2.75 3.43 0.81
CA GLY A 271 1.78 4.50 0.60
C GLY A 271 2.25 5.50 -0.45
N ALA A 272 1.30 6.28 -0.99
CA ALA A 272 1.62 7.44 -1.79
C ALA A 272 1.74 8.67 -0.88
N ALA A 273 2.63 9.58 -1.22
CA ALA A 273 2.82 10.82 -0.49
C ALA A 273 2.29 12.01 -1.28
N LEU A 274 1.74 12.98 -0.58
CA LEU A 274 1.51 14.33 -1.09
C LEU A 274 2.83 15.10 -0.99
N ALA A 275 3.36 15.54 -2.11
CA ALA A 275 4.58 16.31 -2.19
C ALA A 275 4.32 17.65 -2.88
N ILE A 276 4.94 18.71 -2.40
CA ILE A 276 4.73 20.07 -2.88
C ILE A 276 5.99 20.52 -3.63
N PRO A 277 5.94 20.62 -4.98
CA PRO A 277 7.06 21.18 -5.73
C PRO A 277 7.37 22.61 -5.30
N GLN A 278 8.66 22.92 -5.13
CA GLN A 278 9.10 24.27 -4.73
C GLN A 278 8.76 25.34 -5.79
N ASN A 279 8.77 24.93 -7.06
CA ASN A 279 8.59 25.82 -8.19
C ASN A 279 7.19 25.68 -8.84
N GLY A 280 6.21 25.16 -8.12
CA GLY A 280 4.81 25.18 -8.52
C GLY A 280 4.26 26.61 -8.57
N LYS A 281 3.26 26.86 -9.39
CA LYS A 281 2.65 28.21 -9.55
C LYS A 281 2.02 28.73 -8.26
N ASN A 282 1.44 27.82 -7.47
CA ASN A 282 0.71 28.13 -6.24
C ASN A 282 1.19 27.27 -5.06
N SER A 283 2.51 27.21 -4.81
CA SER A 283 3.07 26.44 -3.70
C SER A 283 2.50 26.81 -2.33
N GLU A 284 2.23 28.10 -2.10
CA GLU A 284 1.60 28.53 -0.84
C GLU A 284 0.17 28.01 -0.71
N LEU A 285 -0.58 27.96 -1.79
CA LEU A 285 -1.92 27.38 -1.81
C LEU A 285 -1.87 25.87 -1.52
N ALA A 286 -0.87 25.17 -2.07
CA ALA A 286 -0.62 23.76 -1.79
C ALA A 286 -0.35 23.50 -0.32
N LYS A 287 0.48 24.34 0.32
CA LYS A 287 0.72 24.27 1.77
C LYS A 287 -0.55 24.46 2.58
N GLN A 288 -1.39 25.41 2.19
CA GLN A 288 -2.69 25.66 2.84
C GLN A 288 -3.60 24.43 2.76
N PHE A 289 -3.68 23.77 1.61
CA PHE A 289 -4.46 22.55 1.47
C PHE A 289 -3.93 21.43 2.39
N VAL A 290 -2.62 21.19 2.41
CA VAL A 290 -2.02 20.15 3.25
C VAL A 290 -2.25 20.45 4.74
N GLN A 291 -2.09 21.71 5.15
CA GLN A 291 -2.40 22.13 6.52
C GLN A 291 -3.86 21.91 6.89
N TRP A 292 -4.78 22.26 5.99
CA TRP A 292 -6.22 22.04 6.16
C TRP A 292 -6.56 20.55 6.26
N LEU A 293 -5.97 19.73 5.41
CA LEU A 293 -6.21 18.28 5.41
C LEU A 293 -5.85 17.63 6.75
N PHE A 294 -4.73 18.05 7.34
CA PHE A 294 -4.24 17.45 8.59
C PHE A 294 -4.76 18.15 9.86
N GLU A 295 -5.73 19.03 9.75
CA GLU A 295 -6.56 19.41 10.91
C GLU A 295 -7.41 18.20 11.32
N GLU A 296 -7.59 18.01 12.62
CA GLU A 296 -8.23 16.80 13.17
C GLU A 296 -9.59 16.50 12.52
N GLU A 297 -10.43 17.50 12.36
CA GLU A 297 -11.78 17.35 11.76
C GLU A 297 -11.71 16.86 10.32
N HIS A 298 -10.86 17.47 9.50
CA HIS A 298 -10.74 17.15 8.08
C HIS A 298 -10.04 15.81 7.87
N TYR A 299 -9.05 15.50 8.71
CA TYR A 299 -8.36 14.22 8.62
C TYR A 299 -9.24 13.05 9.07
N LYS A 300 -10.10 13.25 10.07
CA LYS A 300 -11.14 12.28 10.43
C LYS A 300 -12.09 12.00 9.25
N GLU A 301 -12.52 13.04 8.55
CA GLU A 301 -13.33 12.89 7.33
C GLU A 301 -12.62 12.00 6.30
N TYR A 302 -11.36 12.32 6.01
CA TYR A 302 -10.54 11.51 5.08
C TYR A 302 -10.49 10.04 5.51
N LEU A 303 -10.17 9.78 6.77
CA LEU A 303 -10.06 8.42 7.29
C LEU A 303 -11.37 7.65 7.22
N GLN A 304 -12.50 8.28 7.53
CA GLN A 304 -13.82 7.63 7.46
C GLN A 304 -14.22 7.29 6.02
N LEU A 305 -13.88 8.15 5.06
CA LEU A 305 -14.10 7.89 3.64
C LEU A 305 -13.18 6.80 3.10
N HIS A 306 -11.93 6.82 3.49
CA HIS A 306 -10.91 5.91 2.95
C HIS A 306 -10.94 4.52 3.61
N LYS A 307 -11.33 4.42 4.89
CA LYS A 307 -11.15 3.23 5.72
C LYS A 307 -9.69 2.76 5.72
N GLY A 308 -8.80 3.69 6.08
CA GLY A 308 -7.35 3.48 6.03
C GLY A 308 -6.65 3.65 7.38
N LEU A 309 -5.37 3.29 7.38
CA LEU A 309 -4.51 3.43 8.55
C LEU A 309 -4.05 4.88 8.69
N SER A 310 -4.25 5.45 9.87
CA SER A 310 -3.91 6.84 10.17
C SER A 310 -2.40 7.05 10.22
N VAL A 311 -1.95 8.16 9.64
CA VAL A 311 -0.57 8.64 9.78
C VAL A 311 -0.38 9.58 10.97
N MET A 312 -1.47 10.03 11.59
CA MET A 312 -1.42 10.91 12.78
C MET A 312 -1.54 10.10 14.06
N ASN A 313 -0.74 10.46 15.09
CA ASN A 313 -0.67 9.71 16.33
C ASN A 313 -1.98 9.76 17.15
N ASP A 314 -2.69 10.89 17.10
CA ASP A 314 -3.87 11.13 17.94
C ASP A 314 -5.19 11.07 17.17
N VAL A 315 -5.16 10.72 15.90
CA VAL A 315 -6.34 10.58 15.06
C VAL A 315 -6.34 9.18 14.47
N ALA A 316 -7.45 8.46 14.62
CA ALA A 316 -7.58 7.10 14.08
C ALA A 316 -8.90 6.95 13.34
N TYR A 317 -8.92 6.01 12.39
CA TYR A 317 -10.17 5.53 11.83
C TYR A 317 -11.04 4.94 12.94
N GLU A 318 -12.29 5.32 12.98
CA GLU A 318 -13.27 4.78 13.95
C GLU A 318 -14.04 3.64 13.25
N PRO A 319 -13.79 2.37 13.63
CA PRO A 319 -14.50 1.24 13.03
C PRO A 319 -16.01 1.36 13.19
N GLU A 320 -16.74 1.11 12.12
CA GLU A 320 -18.20 1.19 12.08
C GLU A 320 -18.89 -0.13 12.50
N THR A 321 -18.14 -1.24 12.46
CA THR A 321 -18.62 -2.59 12.78
C THR A 321 -17.59 -3.36 13.60
N ASP A 322 -18.02 -4.43 14.28
CA ASP A 322 -17.11 -5.33 14.98
C ASP A 322 -16.13 -6.01 14.02
N LYS A 323 -16.57 -6.33 12.80
CA LYS A 323 -15.70 -6.86 11.73
C LYS A 323 -14.59 -5.89 11.39
N GLU A 324 -14.91 -4.62 11.17
CA GLU A 324 -13.89 -3.60 10.88
C GLU A 324 -12.92 -3.42 12.04
N LYS A 325 -13.39 -3.44 13.26
CA LYS A 325 -12.53 -3.34 14.45
C LYS A 325 -11.51 -4.47 14.49
N GLU A 326 -11.93 -5.70 14.24
CA GLU A 326 -11.05 -6.88 14.15
C GLU A 326 -10.07 -6.77 12.99
N ASP A 327 -10.55 -6.43 11.79
CA ASP A 327 -9.74 -6.33 10.60
C ASP A 327 -8.69 -5.21 10.70
N PHE A 328 -9.06 -4.04 11.23
CA PHE A 328 -8.12 -2.93 11.45
C PHE A 328 -7.06 -3.26 12.49
N ALA A 329 -7.40 -4.00 13.53
CA ALA A 329 -6.41 -4.46 14.50
C ALA A 329 -5.36 -5.37 13.85
N LEU A 330 -5.77 -6.25 12.94
CA LEU A 330 -4.88 -7.12 12.17
C LEU A 330 -4.01 -6.33 11.20
N MET A 331 -4.57 -5.38 10.46
CA MET A 331 -3.82 -4.53 9.53
C MET A 331 -2.80 -3.65 10.29
N GLN A 332 -3.19 -3.05 11.41
CA GLN A 332 -2.30 -2.27 12.25
C GLN A 332 -1.17 -3.15 12.84
N GLY A 333 -1.49 -4.39 13.19
CA GLY A 333 -0.53 -5.36 13.72
C GLY A 333 0.58 -5.72 12.74
N GLU A 334 0.36 -5.59 11.43
CA GLU A 334 1.37 -5.84 10.40
C GLU A 334 2.60 -4.92 10.53
N THR A 335 2.44 -3.75 11.12
CA THR A 335 3.56 -2.81 11.35
C THR A 335 4.67 -3.40 12.21
N ALA A 336 4.36 -4.38 13.05
CA ALA A 336 5.34 -5.10 13.86
C ALA A 336 6.27 -6.02 13.06
N TYR A 337 5.90 -6.36 11.82
CA TYR A 337 6.62 -7.33 10.97
C TYR A 337 7.40 -6.67 9.84
N VAL A 338 7.51 -5.35 9.84
CA VAL A 338 8.20 -4.63 8.77
C VAL A 338 9.68 -4.97 8.77
N THR A 339 10.16 -5.39 7.60
CA THR A 339 11.58 -5.67 7.35
C THR A 339 12.18 -4.50 6.58
N ASP A 340 13.28 -3.97 7.11
CA ASP A 340 14.04 -2.86 6.54
C ASP A 340 14.97 -3.33 5.39
#